data_088a10aa6994f37e387a4e56cb9c38a3
#
_entry.id   088a10aa6994f37e387a4e56cb9c38a3
#
_cell.length_a   1.000
_cell.length_b   1.000
_cell.length_c   1.000
_cell.angle_alpha   90.00
_cell.angle_beta   90.00
_cell.angle_gamma   90.00
#
_symmetry.space_group_name_H-M   'P 1'
#
loop_
_entity.id
_entity.type
_entity.pdbx_description
1 polymer ?
#
loop_
_entity_poly.entity_id
_entity_poly.type
_entity_poly.pdbx_seq_one_letter_code
_entity_poly.pdbx_strand_id
1 'polypeptide(L)'
;LRGKIVRDPDTPAYENDEITVDGKLIEAAQKFYFAMNKPRGIVTTASDEKGRRTVMDLFREQYAKLFPGKPVPHISPVGRLDAASEGLLLFTNDTQWADALLDPRTPKAHIKIYRVQVAGKPSAADLAKMEAGFNVPPRVFGESEEFMHAERAVLHSEGEKNCWLEITLSEGKNREIRRMLAHLGYEVMRLVRIQFDKYTLDDLKPGEIRPLILL
;
A
#
# COMPACT_ATOMS: atom_id res chain seq x y z
N LEU A 1 26.28 -5.69 23.30
CA LEU A 1 25.80 -4.33 23.40
C LEU A 1 26.65 -3.55 24.44
N ARG A 2 27.32 -2.50 24.03
CA ARG A 2 28.17 -1.67 24.91
C ARG A 2 29.17 -2.50 25.74
N GLY A 3 29.82 -3.48 25.13
CA GLY A 3 30.76 -4.40 25.78
C GLY A 3 30.17 -5.43 26.73
N LYS A 4 28.83 -5.51 26.84
CA LYS A 4 28.13 -6.53 27.64
C LYS A 4 27.41 -7.53 26.74
N ILE A 5 27.43 -8.80 27.12
CA ILE A 5 26.63 -9.84 26.46
C ILE A 5 25.19 -9.67 26.89
N VAL A 6 24.31 -9.45 25.90
CA VAL A 6 22.86 -9.33 26.08
C VAL A 6 22.21 -10.54 25.42
N ARG A 7 21.25 -11.16 26.11
CA ARG A 7 20.50 -12.34 25.63
C ARG A 7 19.01 -12.08 25.52
N ASP A 8 18.56 -10.99 26.11
CA ASP A 8 17.17 -10.55 26.07
C ASP A 8 16.93 -9.73 24.77
N PRO A 9 16.09 -10.20 23.84
CA PRO A 9 15.81 -9.51 22.59
C PRO A 9 15.11 -8.17 22.79
N ASP A 10 14.44 -7.95 23.93
CA ASP A 10 13.73 -6.70 24.25
C ASP A 10 14.65 -5.64 24.87
N THR A 11 15.96 -5.91 24.99
CA THR A 11 16.91 -4.92 25.51
C THR A 11 16.99 -3.72 24.59
N PRO A 12 16.73 -2.49 25.11
CA PRO A 12 16.79 -1.28 24.29
C PRO A 12 18.19 -1.03 23.73
N ALA A 13 18.26 -0.82 22.43
CA ALA A 13 19.47 -0.39 21.72
C ALA A 13 19.19 0.92 20.97
N TYR A 14 20.16 1.81 20.93
CA TYR A 14 20.06 3.12 20.31
C TYR A 14 21.01 3.21 19.11
N GLU A 15 20.77 4.15 18.21
CA GLU A 15 21.55 4.31 16.96
C GLU A 15 23.06 4.42 17.16
N ASN A 16 23.51 4.97 18.30
CA ASN A 16 24.92 5.14 18.61
C ASN A 16 25.51 4.00 19.45
N ASP A 17 24.75 2.94 19.69
CA ASP A 17 25.26 1.81 20.46
C ASP A 17 26.18 0.92 19.62
N GLU A 18 27.32 0.58 20.18
CA GLU A 18 28.21 -0.44 19.61
C GLU A 18 27.60 -1.83 19.84
N ILE A 19 27.11 -2.45 18.77
CA ILE A 19 26.51 -3.80 18.80
C ILE A 19 27.43 -4.76 18.05
N THR A 20 27.83 -5.82 18.71
CA THR A 20 28.60 -6.89 18.08
C THR A 20 27.84 -8.22 18.16
N VAL A 21 27.91 -9.01 17.09
CA VAL A 21 27.44 -10.42 17.07
C VAL A 21 28.63 -11.29 16.68
N ASP A 22 28.93 -12.29 17.51
CA ASP A 22 30.09 -13.16 17.35
C ASP A 22 31.41 -12.37 17.16
N GLY A 23 31.56 -11.26 17.91
CA GLY A 23 32.73 -10.39 17.86
C GLY A 23 32.83 -9.48 16.65
N LYS A 24 31.88 -9.51 15.73
CA LYS A 24 31.80 -8.61 14.56
C LYS A 24 30.88 -7.43 14.85
N LEU A 25 31.38 -6.22 14.62
CA LEU A 25 30.57 -5.02 14.72
C LEU A 25 29.43 -5.05 13.69
N ILE A 26 28.22 -4.76 14.15
CA ILE A 26 27.06 -4.58 13.27
C ILE A 26 26.97 -3.09 12.95
N GLU A 27 27.09 -2.75 11.69
CA GLU A 27 26.78 -1.42 11.20
C GLU A 27 25.27 -1.25 11.05
N ALA A 28 24.77 -0.02 11.23
CA ALA A 28 23.38 0.31 10.95
C ALA A 28 23.06 -0.02 9.50
N ALA A 29 22.02 -0.80 9.27
CA ALA A 29 21.62 -1.20 7.92
C ALA A 29 21.27 0.02 7.09
N GLN A 30 21.81 0.10 5.87
CA GLN A 30 21.40 1.13 4.91
C GLN A 30 19.89 1.06 4.70
N LYS A 31 19.21 2.20 4.86
CA LYS A 31 17.77 2.30 4.62
C LYS A 31 17.48 2.45 3.13
N PHE A 32 16.50 1.72 2.66
CA PHE A 32 16.05 1.72 1.27
C PHE A 32 14.56 2.05 1.20
N TYR A 33 14.20 2.84 0.20
CA TYR A 33 12.83 3.26 -0.06
C TYR A 33 12.55 3.18 -1.55
N PHE A 34 11.46 2.50 -1.94
CA PHE A 34 11.09 2.35 -3.34
C PHE A 34 9.59 2.52 -3.53
N ALA A 35 9.21 3.01 -4.70
CA ALA A 35 7.86 2.93 -5.23
C ALA A 35 7.80 1.87 -6.33
N MET A 36 6.70 1.15 -6.40
CA MET A 36 6.37 0.21 -7.48
C MET A 36 5.01 0.57 -8.05
N ASN A 37 4.87 0.52 -9.37
CA ASN A 37 3.54 0.42 -9.98
C ASN A 37 3.14 -1.06 -10.04
N LYS A 38 2.43 -1.53 -9.00
CA LYS A 38 1.98 -2.91 -8.91
C LYS A 38 1.00 -3.23 -10.02
N PRO A 39 1.27 -4.20 -10.90
CA PRO A 39 0.29 -4.63 -11.91
C PRO A 39 -0.83 -5.48 -11.30
N ARG A 40 -1.93 -5.60 -12.04
CA ARG A 40 -3.03 -6.51 -11.70
C ARG A 40 -2.56 -7.97 -11.72
N GLY A 41 -3.14 -8.80 -10.86
CA GLY A 41 -2.86 -10.25 -10.81
C GLY A 41 -1.72 -10.64 -9.87
N ILE A 42 -0.88 -9.70 -9.44
CA ILE A 42 0.25 -9.93 -8.54
C ILE A 42 -0.21 -9.79 -7.07
N VAL A 43 0.16 -10.74 -6.22
CA VAL A 43 -0.22 -10.72 -4.80
C VAL A 43 0.78 -9.94 -3.95
N THR A 44 0.27 -9.18 -2.97
CA THR A 44 1.11 -8.45 -2.01
C THR A 44 1.41 -9.33 -0.80
N THR A 45 2.46 -10.11 -0.91
CA THR A 45 2.99 -10.97 0.17
C THR A 45 4.49 -11.18 -0.03
N ALA A 46 5.19 -11.52 1.04
CA ALA A 46 6.61 -11.87 0.98
C ALA A 46 6.83 -13.25 0.34
N SER A 47 5.92 -14.19 0.62
CA SER A 47 5.87 -15.53 0.00
C SER A 47 4.43 -15.95 -0.22
N ASP A 48 4.19 -16.84 -1.19
CA ASP A 48 2.85 -17.36 -1.47
C ASP A 48 2.86 -18.88 -1.54
N GLU A 49 2.15 -19.53 -0.63
CA GLU A 49 2.06 -20.99 -0.55
C GLU A 49 1.39 -21.64 -1.77
N LYS A 50 0.62 -20.84 -2.53
CA LYS A 50 -0.09 -21.29 -3.76
C LYS A 50 0.74 -21.07 -5.02
N GLY A 51 2.01 -20.64 -4.91
CA GLY A 51 2.90 -20.43 -6.04
C GLY A 51 2.51 -19.27 -6.97
N ARG A 52 1.63 -18.35 -6.53
CA ARG A 52 1.28 -17.16 -7.31
C ARG A 52 2.44 -16.17 -7.29
N ARG A 53 2.64 -15.46 -8.40
CA ARG A 53 3.66 -14.41 -8.49
C ARG A 53 3.40 -13.30 -7.48
N THR A 54 4.43 -12.93 -6.73
CA THR A 54 4.36 -11.95 -5.65
C THR A 54 4.96 -10.61 -6.07
N VAL A 55 4.65 -9.55 -5.31
CA VAL A 55 5.31 -8.24 -5.47
C VAL A 55 6.80 -8.32 -5.19
N MET A 56 7.25 -9.26 -4.35
CA MET A 56 8.66 -9.46 -4.04
C MET A 56 9.43 -10.11 -5.20
N ASP A 57 8.80 -11.04 -5.93
CA ASP A 57 9.40 -11.63 -7.14
C ASP A 57 9.61 -10.52 -8.18
N LEU A 58 8.59 -9.73 -8.41
CA LEU A 58 8.66 -8.60 -9.35
C LEU A 58 9.68 -7.55 -8.90
N PHE A 59 9.75 -7.24 -7.60
CA PHE A 59 10.73 -6.31 -7.06
C PHE A 59 12.16 -6.80 -7.33
N ARG A 60 12.47 -8.07 -7.03
CA ARG A 60 13.80 -8.66 -7.27
C ARG A 60 14.22 -8.57 -8.73
N GLU A 61 13.30 -8.90 -9.65
CA GLU A 61 13.54 -8.82 -11.09
C GLU A 61 13.86 -7.39 -11.55
N GLN A 62 13.10 -6.41 -11.09
CA GLN A 62 13.28 -5.01 -11.45
C GLN A 62 14.52 -4.40 -10.80
N TYR A 63 14.79 -4.76 -9.54
CA TYR A 63 15.98 -4.33 -8.83
C TYR A 63 17.26 -4.80 -9.54
N ALA A 64 17.33 -6.06 -9.96
CA ALA A 64 18.46 -6.60 -10.70
C ALA A 64 18.71 -5.88 -12.03
N LYS A 65 17.67 -5.38 -12.70
CA LYS A 65 17.79 -4.57 -13.93
C LYS A 65 18.32 -3.16 -13.65
N LEU A 66 17.83 -2.51 -12.58
CA LEU A 66 18.23 -1.15 -12.24
C LEU A 66 19.62 -1.09 -11.60
N PHE A 67 20.02 -2.14 -10.87
CA PHE A 67 21.26 -2.20 -10.12
C PHE A 67 22.02 -3.50 -10.42
N PRO A 68 22.56 -3.68 -11.65
CA PRO A 68 23.27 -4.91 -12.04
C PRO A 68 24.43 -5.23 -11.09
N GLY A 69 24.48 -6.47 -10.62
CA GLY A 69 25.53 -6.94 -9.70
C GLY A 69 25.40 -6.50 -8.25
N LYS A 70 24.40 -5.70 -7.90
CA LYS A 70 24.13 -5.36 -6.50
C LYS A 70 23.22 -6.41 -5.84
N PRO A 71 23.50 -6.82 -4.60
CA PRO A 71 22.59 -7.70 -3.85
C PRO A 71 21.25 -7.00 -3.62
N VAL A 72 20.17 -7.76 -3.76
CA VAL A 72 18.82 -7.24 -3.47
C VAL A 72 18.70 -6.97 -1.98
N PRO A 73 18.35 -5.75 -1.57
CA PRO A 73 18.21 -5.43 -0.15
C PRO A 73 17.06 -6.23 0.49
N HIS A 74 17.18 -6.51 1.78
CA HIS A 74 16.05 -7.01 2.56
C HIS A 74 15.04 -5.90 2.70
N ILE A 75 13.86 -6.05 2.10
CA ILE A 75 12.85 -5.00 1.97
C ILE A 75 11.46 -5.61 2.00
N SER A 76 10.48 -4.86 2.47
CA SER A 76 9.09 -5.30 2.55
C SER A 76 8.13 -4.25 1.97
N PRO A 77 6.95 -4.64 1.46
CA PRO A 77 5.94 -3.70 1.04
C PRO A 77 5.33 -2.97 2.25
N VAL A 78 5.05 -1.67 2.09
CA VAL A 78 4.35 -0.83 3.07
C VAL A 78 2.85 -0.93 2.82
N GLY A 79 2.18 -1.70 3.65
CA GLY A 79 0.77 -2.03 3.45
C GLY A 79 0.54 -2.99 2.28
N ARG A 80 -0.72 -3.01 1.80
CA ARG A 80 -1.13 -3.99 0.80
C ARG A 80 -2.01 -3.37 -0.28
N LEU A 81 -1.98 -4.00 -1.46
CA LEU A 81 -2.98 -3.89 -2.51
C LEU A 81 -3.45 -5.31 -2.86
N ASP A 82 -4.74 -5.51 -3.03
CA ASP A 82 -5.30 -6.79 -3.49
C ASP A 82 -4.70 -7.22 -4.84
N ALA A 83 -4.74 -8.50 -5.15
CA ALA A 83 -4.28 -9.01 -6.45
C ALA A 83 -5.02 -8.35 -7.63
N ALA A 84 -6.31 -8.05 -7.48
CA ALA A 84 -7.13 -7.37 -8.48
C ALA A 84 -6.95 -5.85 -8.52
N SER A 85 -6.11 -5.27 -7.63
CA SER A 85 -5.83 -3.83 -7.56
C SER A 85 -4.46 -3.53 -8.13
N GLU A 86 -4.28 -2.32 -8.64
CA GLU A 86 -3.09 -1.85 -9.35
C GLU A 86 -2.53 -0.57 -8.69
N GLY A 87 -1.34 -0.16 -9.12
CA GLY A 87 -0.80 1.17 -8.85
C GLY A 87 0.24 1.21 -7.74
N LEU A 88 0.36 2.36 -7.11
CA LEU A 88 1.45 2.70 -6.21
C LEU A 88 1.51 1.78 -4.98
N LEU A 89 2.61 1.07 -4.85
CA LEU A 89 2.97 0.30 -3.66
C LEU A 89 4.38 0.70 -3.22
N LEU A 90 4.52 1.07 -1.95
CA LEU A 90 5.79 1.48 -1.38
C LEU A 90 6.51 0.29 -0.75
N PHE A 91 7.85 0.34 -0.72
CA PHE A 91 8.72 -0.68 -0.14
C PHE A 91 9.82 -0.04 0.70
N THR A 92 10.16 -0.67 1.81
CA THR A 92 11.27 -0.23 2.67
C THR A 92 11.77 -1.35 3.58
N ASN A 93 12.98 -1.17 4.12
CA ASN A 93 13.50 -1.89 5.28
C ASN A 93 13.50 -1.02 6.56
N ASP A 94 12.97 0.20 6.47
CA ASP A 94 12.79 1.10 7.61
C ASP A 94 11.40 0.89 8.22
N THR A 95 11.33 0.09 9.30
CA THR A 95 10.07 -0.23 9.97
C THR A 95 9.42 1.01 10.59
N GLN A 96 10.20 1.95 11.11
CA GLN A 96 9.67 3.19 11.71
C GLN A 96 8.94 4.05 10.67
N TRP A 97 9.54 4.19 9.48
CA TRP A 97 8.90 4.90 8.38
C TRP A 97 7.64 4.17 7.87
N ALA A 98 7.70 2.84 7.78
CA ALA A 98 6.55 2.04 7.37
C ALA A 98 5.40 2.16 8.37
N ASP A 99 5.70 2.05 9.66
CA ASP A 99 4.72 2.16 10.75
C ASP A 99 4.10 3.55 10.79
N ALA A 100 4.90 4.61 10.63
CA ALA A 100 4.39 5.98 10.56
C ALA A 100 3.37 6.16 9.43
N LEU A 101 3.61 5.59 8.24
CA LEU A 101 2.68 5.64 7.10
C LEU A 101 1.41 4.80 7.27
N LEU A 102 1.46 3.77 8.12
CA LEU A 102 0.36 2.83 8.33
C LEU A 102 -0.42 3.10 9.62
N ASP A 103 0.05 4.01 10.48
CA ASP A 103 -0.56 4.26 11.80
C ASP A 103 -1.97 4.85 11.68
N PRO A 104 -3.01 4.09 12.06
CA PRO A 104 -4.38 4.57 11.98
C PRO A 104 -4.71 5.68 12.99
N ARG A 105 -3.81 5.91 13.98
CA ARG A 105 -3.99 6.94 15.03
C ARG A 105 -3.63 8.34 14.54
N THR A 106 -2.97 8.45 13.38
CA THR A 106 -2.67 9.73 12.72
C THR A 106 -3.77 10.03 11.68
N PRO A 107 -4.96 10.50 12.10
CA PRO A 107 -6.06 10.70 11.18
C PRO A 107 -5.71 11.79 10.16
N LYS A 108 -6.05 11.55 8.91
CA LYS A 108 -5.83 12.44 7.75
C LYS A 108 -4.37 12.70 7.35
N ALA A 109 -3.38 12.12 8.05
CA ALA A 109 -1.98 12.32 7.69
C ALA A 109 -1.59 11.54 6.43
N HIS A 110 -2.21 10.39 6.17
CA HIS A 110 -1.76 9.47 5.11
C HIS A 110 -2.89 9.11 4.15
N ILE A 111 -3.33 10.12 3.39
CA ILE A 111 -4.37 9.94 2.37
C ILE A 111 -3.89 9.00 1.26
N LYS A 112 -4.84 8.25 0.72
CA LYS A 112 -4.66 7.38 -0.44
C LYS A 112 -5.65 7.81 -1.51
N ILE A 113 -5.16 8.11 -2.72
CA ILE A 113 -6.01 8.50 -3.84
C ILE A 113 -6.03 7.37 -4.87
N TYR A 114 -7.23 7.05 -5.31
CA TYR A 114 -7.48 5.98 -6.25
C TYR A 114 -8.20 6.47 -7.50
N ARG A 115 -7.78 6.00 -8.67
CA ARG A 115 -8.55 6.02 -9.91
C ARG A 115 -9.34 4.73 -10.01
N VAL A 116 -10.65 4.85 -10.12
CA VAL A 116 -11.58 3.71 -10.05
C VAL A 116 -12.45 3.72 -11.28
N GLN A 117 -12.31 2.70 -12.13
CA GLN A 117 -13.22 2.48 -13.25
C GLN A 117 -14.40 1.65 -12.76
N VAL A 118 -15.59 2.14 -12.98
CA VAL A 118 -16.85 1.47 -12.61
C VAL A 118 -17.74 1.22 -13.83
N ALA A 119 -18.47 0.12 -13.81
CA ALA A 119 -19.54 -0.12 -14.76
C ALA A 119 -20.72 0.81 -14.42
N GLY A 120 -21.26 1.48 -15.43
CA GLY A 120 -22.29 2.49 -15.23
C GLY A 120 -21.73 3.86 -14.86
N LYS A 121 -22.60 4.72 -14.35
CA LYS A 121 -22.31 6.11 -14.00
C LYS A 121 -22.95 6.44 -12.65
N PRO A 122 -22.20 6.40 -11.53
CA PRO A 122 -22.71 6.85 -10.24
C PRO A 122 -23.20 8.29 -10.32
N SER A 123 -24.35 8.55 -9.74
CA SER A 123 -24.92 9.89 -9.66
C SER A 123 -24.14 10.77 -8.68
N ALA A 124 -24.30 12.11 -8.79
CA ALA A 124 -23.73 13.02 -7.80
C ALA A 124 -24.26 12.72 -6.37
N ALA A 125 -25.49 12.24 -6.25
CA ALA A 125 -26.06 11.82 -4.99
C ALA A 125 -25.38 10.56 -4.42
N ASP A 126 -24.98 9.60 -5.25
CA ASP A 126 -24.25 8.41 -4.82
C ASP A 126 -22.83 8.75 -4.36
N LEU A 127 -22.16 9.66 -5.07
CA LEU A 127 -20.84 10.16 -4.65
C LEU A 127 -20.92 10.91 -3.32
N ALA A 128 -21.93 11.77 -3.14
CA ALA A 128 -22.18 12.43 -1.86
C ALA A 128 -22.49 11.46 -0.72
N LYS A 129 -23.21 10.36 -0.98
CA LYS A 129 -23.39 9.28 0.00
C LYS A 129 -22.07 8.64 0.39
N MET A 130 -21.15 8.39 -0.56
CA MET A 130 -19.83 7.84 -0.24
C MET A 130 -19.04 8.77 0.69
N GLU A 131 -19.14 10.09 0.49
CA GLU A 131 -18.48 11.08 1.35
C GLU A 131 -19.14 11.19 2.73
N ALA A 132 -20.46 11.13 2.81
CA ALA A 132 -21.20 11.11 4.08
C ALA A 132 -20.95 9.81 4.88
N GLY A 133 -20.67 8.73 4.19
CA GLY A 133 -20.47 7.40 4.78
C GLY A 133 -21.78 6.67 5.07
N PHE A 134 -21.69 5.37 5.13
CA PHE A 134 -22.79 4.45 5.44
C PHE A 134 -22.28 3.11 5.96
N ASN A 135 -23.15 2.36 6.60
CA ASN A 135 -22.85 1.01 7.03
C ASN A 135 -22.91 0.05 5.85
N VAL A 136 -21.87 -0.75 5.71
CA VAL A 136 -21.73 -1.76 4.65
C VAL A 136 -21.84 -3.14 5.27
N PRO A 137 -22.63 -4.07 4.68
CA PRO A 137 -22.78 -5.43 5.21
C PRO A 137 -21.43 -6.13 5.43
N PRO A 138 -21.34 -7.01 6.43
CA PRO A 138 -20.14 -7.78 6.71
C PRO A 138 -19.82 -8.74 5.55
N ARG A 139 -18.56 -9.14 5.44
CA ARG A 139 -18.12 -10.14 4.47
C ARG A 139 -18.35 -11.57 4.93
N VAL A 140 -18.39 -11.75 6.23
CA VAL A 140 -18.57 -13.05 6.88
C VAL A 140 -19.88 -13.00 7.66
N PHE A 141 -20.67 -14.05 7.53
CA PHE A 141 -21.90 -14.18 8.27
C PHE A 141 -21.64 -14.15 9.78
N GLY A 142 -22.39 -13.32 10.51
CA GLY A 142 -22.26 -13.17 11.95
C GLY A 142 -21.34 -12.02 12.42
N GLU A 143 -20.62 -11.36 11.52
CA GLU A 143 -19.93 -10.11 11.83
C GLU A 143 -20.89 -8.92 11.76
N SER A 144 -20.54 -7.81 12.41
CA SER A 144 -21.31 -6.57 12.35
C SER A 144 -21.08 -5.82 11.04
N GLU A 145 -22.05 -4.97 10.69
CA GLU A 145 -21.84 -3.96 9.64
C GLU A 145 -20.68 -3.04 9.98
N GLU A 146 -20.01 -2.56 8.95
CA GLU A 146 -18.84 -1.70 9.07
C GLU A 146 -19.14 -0.33 8.43
N PHE A 147 -19.04 0.74 9.21
CA PHE A 147 -19.17 2.10 8.69
C PHE A 147 -17.99 2.41 7.78
N MET A 148 -18.26 2.87 6.57
CA MET A 148 -17.26 3.24 5.57
C MET A 148 -17.57 4.60 4.98
N HIS A 149 -16.55 5.40 4.69
CA HIS A 149 -16.70 6.69 4.04
C HIS A 149 -15.48 7.02 3.18
N ALA A 150 -15.66 7.87 2.21
CA ALA A 150 -14.58 8.47 1.44
C ALA A 150 -14.39 9.92 1.87
N GLU A 151 -13.15 10.37 2.03
CA GLU A 151 -12.86 11.79 2.27
C GLU A 151 -13.29 12.65 1.07
N ARG A 152 -13.22 12.07 -0.12
CA ARG A 152 -13.68 12.68 -1.36
C ARG A 152 -14.01 11.60 -2.39
N ALA A 153 -15.08 11.80 -3.15
CA ALA A 153 -15.46 10.96 -4.27
C ALA A 153 -15.97 11.85 -5.41
N VAL A 154 -15.24 11.90 -6.51
CA VAL A 154 -15.59 12.77 -7.65
C VAL A 154 -15.51 12.01 -8.97
N LEU A 155 -16.34 12.41 -9.92
CA LEU A 155 -16.27 11.97 -11.30
C LEU A 155 -15.00 12.55 -11.95
N HIS A 156 -14.17 11.68 -12.51
CA HIS A 156 -12.95 12.08 -13.21
C HIS A 156 -13.16 12.16 -14.72
N SER A 157 -13.79 11.14 -15.31
CA SER A 157 -14.15 11.12 -16.73
C SER A 157 -15.27 10.15 -17.01
N GLU A 158 -16.03 10.39 -18.08
CA GLU A 158 -17.13 9.55 -18.51
C GLU A 158 -16.83 8.87 -19.85
N GLY A 159 -17.20 7.60 -19.97
CA GLY A 159 -17.34 6.86 -21.20
C GLY A 159 -18.82 6.57 -21.49
N GLU A 160 -19.10 5.79 -22.53
CA GLU A 160 -20.47 5.42 -22.89
C GLU A 160 -21.15 4.56 -21.82
N LYS A 161 -20.49 3.47 -21.39
CA LYS A 161 -21.03 2.46 -20.48
C LYS A 161 -20.30 2.38 -19.12
N ASN A 162 -19.28 3.19 -18.91
CA ASN A 162 -18.48 3.22 -17.69
C ASN A 162 -17.98 4.62 -17.42
N CYS A 163 -17.46 4.87 -16.23
CA CYS A 163 -16.77 6.10 -15.90
C CYS A 163 -15.54 5.83 -15.04
N TRP A 164 -14.70 6.85 -14.91
CA TRP A 164 -13.62 6.87 -13.95
C TRP A 164 -13.97 7.83 -12.82
N LEU A 165 -13.81 7.35 -11.60
CA LEU A 165 -13.90 8.14 -10.40
C LEU A 165 -12.51 8.40 -9.84
N GLU A 166 -12.36 9.48 -9.09
CA GLU A 166 -11.24 9.69 -8.18
C GLU A 166 -11.77 9.65 -6.77
N ILE A 167 -11.24 8.74 -5.96
CA ILE A 167 -11.68 8.50 -4.59
C ILE A 167 -10.50 8.64 -3.64
N THR A 168 -10.66 9.48 -2.62
CA THR A 168 -9.68 9.71 -1.55
C THR A 168 -10.13 9.01 -0.29
N LEU A 169 -9.23 8.24 0.32
CA LEU A 169 -9.44 7.59 1.61
C LEU A 169 -8.35 8.04 2.60
N SER A 170 -8.71 8.21 3.86
CA SER A 170 -7.79 8.41 5.00
C SER A 170 -7.49 7.10 5.73
N GLU A 171 -8.31 6.08 5.54
CA GLU A 171 -8.17 4.76 6.14
C GLU A 171 -7.89 3.68 5.06
N GLY A 172 -7.96 2.43 5.39
CA GLY A 172 -7.67 1.34 4.46
C GLY A 172 -8.35 0.05 4.88
N LYS A 173 -9.67 0.10 5.13
CA LYS A 173 -10.46 -1.07 5.42
C LYS A 173 -10.42 -2.08 4.28
N ASN A 174 -10.61 -3.34 4.62
CA ASN A 174 -10.53 -4.41 3.63
C ASN A 174 -11.50 -4.18 2.48
N ARG A 175 -10.95 -4.01 1.25
CA ARG A 175 -11.70 -3.82 0.00
C ARG A 175 -12.74 -2.68 0.06
N GLU A 176 -12.46 -1.64 0.81
CA GLU A 176 -13.36 -0.54 1.17
C GLU A 176 -14.09 0.05 -0.04
N ILE A 177 -13.35 0.59 -1.02
CA ILE A 177 -13.94 1.18 -2.24
C ILE A 177 -14.83 0.18 -2.99
N ARG A 178 -14.39 -1.08 -3.11
CA ARG A 178 -15.17 -2.11 -3.81
C ARG A 178 -16.47 -2.46 -3.08
N ARG A 179 -16.43 -2.46 -1.75
CA ARG A 179 -17.60 -2.73 -0.90
C ARG A 179 -18.59 -1.56 -0.93
N MET A 180 -18.09 -0.33 -0.82
CA MET A 180 -18.92 0.87 -0.90
C MET A 180 -19.65 0.96 -2.24
N LEU A 181 -18.93 0.81 -3.35
CA LEU A 181 -19.52 0.87 -4.69
C LEU A 181 -20.48 -0.29 -4.96
N ALA A 182 -20.15 -1.52 -4.53
CA ALA A 182 -21.06 -2.66 -4.64
C ALA A 182 -22.37 -2.45 -3.83
N HIS A 183 -22.29 -1.85 -2.64
CA HIS A 183 -23.47 -1.50 -1.83
C HIS A 183 -24.38 -0.49 -2.55
N LEU A 184 -23.80 0.42 -3.35
CA LEU A 184 -24.53 1.37 -4.19
C LEU A 184 -24.95 0.78 -5.55
N GLY A 185 -24.65 -0.50 -5.82
CA GLY A 185 -25.05 -1.20 -7.05
C GLY A 185 -24.07 -1.07 -8.22
N TYR A 186 -22.82 -0.62 -7.97
CA TYR A 186 -21.81 -0.44 -9.01
C TYR A 186 -20.70 -1.49 -8.93
N GLU A 187 -20.28 -2.02 -10.08
CA GLU A 187 -19.15 -2.94 -10.20
C GLU A 187 -17.85 -2.20 -10.47
N VAL A 188 -16.81 -2.47 -9.67
CA VAL A 188 -15.46 -1.92 -9.88
C VAL A 188 -14.70 -2.78 -10.89
N MET A 189 -14.48 -2.25 -12.08
CA MET A 189 -13.75 -2.89 -13.18
C MET A 189 -12.23 -2.79 -12.97
N ARG A 190 -11.73 -1.59 -12.62
CA ARG A 190 -10.31 -1.34 -12.30
C ARG A 190 -10.19 -0.46 -11.07
N LEU A 191 -9.13 -0.70 -10.30
CA LEU A 191 -8.80 0.07 -9.11
C LEU A 191 -7.29 0.31 -9.10
N VAL A 192 -6.88 1.56 -9.25
CA VAL A 192 -5.48 1.97 -9.34
C VAL A 192 -5.17 2.98 -8.25
N ARG A 193 -4.30 2.65 -7.30
CA ARG A 193 -3.83 3.63 -6.33
C ARG A 193 -2.81 4.54 -6.99
N ILE A 194 -3.13 5.82 -7.12
CA ILE A 194 -2.27 6.82 -7.79
C ILE A 194 -1.44 7.63 -6.81
N GLN A 195 -1.85 7.67 -5.53
CA GLN A 195 -1.13 8.39 -4.48
C GLN A 195 -1.26 7.68 -3.14
N PHE A 196 -0.19 7.73 -2.35
CA PHE A 196 -0.16 7.35 -0.95
C PHE A 196 0.67 8.37 -0.20
N ASP A 197 0.03 9.15 0.68
CA ASP A 197 0.59 10.32 1.35
C ASP A 197 1.16 11.31 0.31
N LYS A 198 2.38 11.77 0.45
CA LYS A 198 3.07 12.64 -0.53
C LYS A 198 3.62 11.91 -1.76
N TYR A 199 3.60 10.58 -1.78
CA TYR A 199 4.16 9.77 -2.85
C TYR A 199 3.13 9.54 -3.94
N THR A 200 3.55 9.75 -5.19
CA THR A 200 2.69 9.66 -6.38
C THR A 200 3.18 8.59 -7.35
N LEU A 201 2.26 8.06 -8.13
CA LEU A 201 2.56 7.06 -9.14
C LEU A 201 3.32 7.66 -10.33
N ASP A 202 2.96 8.88 -10.69
CA ASP A 202 3.48 9.65 -11.83
C ASP A 202 3.53 8.83 -13.14
N ASP A 203 4.70 8.80 -13.78
CA ASP A 203 4.97 8.11 -15.05
C ASP A 203 5.46 6.66 -14.89
N LEU A 204 5.50 6.14 -13.67
CA LEU A 204 5.99 4.79 -13.38
C LEU A 204 5.10 3.74 -14.06
N LYS A 205 5.66 2.98 -15.01
CA LYS A 205 4.91 2.00 -15.79
C LYS A 205 4.57 0.76 -14.97
N PRO A 206 3.48 0.04 -15.32
CA PRO A 206 3.12 -1.19 -14.62
C PRO A 206 4.30 -2.18 -14.53
N GLY A 207 4.61 -2.61 -13.32
CA GLY A 207 5.71 -3.52 -13.01
C GLY A 207 7.05 -2.86 -12.73
N GLU A 208 7.24 -1.59 -13.03
CA GLU A 208 8.47 -0.87 -12.72
C GLU A 208 8.58 -0.48 -11.25
N ILE A 209 9.84 -0.30 -10.81
CA ILE A 209 10.17 0.27 -9.51
C ILE A 209 11.02 1.54 -9.68
N ARG A 210 10.96 2.44 -8.70
CA ARG A 210 11.75 3.66 -8.64
C ARG A 210 12.26 3.88 -7.20
N PRO A 211 13.56 4.19 -6.99
CA PRO A 211 14.06 4.65 -5.70
C PRO A 211 13.33 5.94 -5.26
N LEU A 212 13.04 6.06 -3.97
CA LEU A 212 12.50 7.28 -3.38
C LEU A 212 13.61 8.02 -2.64
N ILE A 213 13.68 9.34 -2.85
CA ILE A 213 14.52 10.24 -2.06
C ILE A 213 13.63 10.81 -0.97
N LEU A 214 13.97 10.53 0.28
CA LEU A 214 13.30 11.17 1.42
C LEU A 214 13.95 12.55 1.61
N LEU A 215 13.16 13.60 1.34
CA LEU A 215 13.52 14.98 1.64
C LEU A 215 13.05 15.33 3.04
#